data_d8dc222ff709e9df83159762e6cf41e0
#
_entry.id   d8dc222ff709e9df83159762e6cf41e0
#
_cell.length_a   1.000
_cell.length_b   1.000
_cell.length_c   1.000
_cell.angle_alpha   90.00
_cell.angle_beta   90.00
_cell.angle_gamma   90.00
#
_symmetry.space_group_name_H-M   'P 1'
#
loop_
_entity.id
_entity.type
_entity.pdbx_description
1 polymer ?
#
loop_
_entity_poly.entity_id
_entity_poly.type
_entity_poly.pdbx_seq_one_letter_code
_entity_poly.pdbx_strand_id
1 'polypeptide(L)'
;EEGEAPGASLTIAQEALTSLVNAIEPGLALTVLAQLLQAPLQRVAGWQGRYGIFIQGRTGSLKTSFCQTLMCLYGPRFAEPDLLLKWGEGATRNAIMSMAARAHDLPLLIDNYKPNTGGGGRDFVALIHNILEGGEKDRLNASSELRQAKSIHCFPLMTGEDVPDQDAASVARVLVLAFPWQPGTPNETLAHAQERSQHLQALGSAWIDWLEDTANAGVIKEIAGQLWQRQRAWATELTGYKTGMANALRVAANLASNELAFQVALHCPALAAVLLPVAAHHA
;
A
#
# COMPACT_ATOMS: atom_id res chain seq x y z
N GLU A 1 -14.94 14.64 27.01
CA GLU A 1 -15.02 13.51 26.06
C GLU A 1 -14.99 12.25 26.91
N GLU A 2 -16.13 11.59 27.05
CA GLU A 2 -16.23 10.27 27.68
C GLU A 2 -15.52 9.30 26.74
N GLY A 3 -14.39 8.74 27.18
CA GLY A 3 -13.60 7.81 26.40
C GLY A 3 -14.42 6.56 26.04
N GLU A 4 -14.68 6.37 24.77
CA GLU A 4 -15.31 5.16 24.22
C GLU A 4 -14.54 3.91 24.69
N ALA A 5 -15.26 2.88 25.11
CA ALA A 5 -14.62 1.65 25.57
C ALA A 5 -13.78 1.05 24.42
N PRO A 6 -12.53 0.59 24.65
CA PRO A 6 -11.65 0.10 23.61
C PRO A 6 -12.26 -0.96 22.69
N GLY A 7 -13.16 -1.79 23.22
CA GLY A 7 -13.88 -2.81 22.42
C GLY A 7 -14.91 -2.23 21.44
N ALA A 8 -15.56 -1.11 21.78
CA ALA A 8 -16.53 -0.47 20.89
C ALA A 8 -15.83 0.13 19.66
N SER A 9 -14.69 0.79 19.85
CA SER A 9 -13.90 1.34 18.75
C SER A 9 -13.43 0.25 17.76
N LEU A 10 -13.04 -0.93 18.25
CA LEU A 10 -12.62 -2.04 17.38
C LEU A 10 -13.78 -2.57 16.53
N THR A 11 -14.98 -2.74 17.10
CA THR A 11 -16.17 -3.18 16.37
C THR A 11 -16.54 -2.20 15.26
N ILE A 12 -16.53 -0.88 15.55
CA ILE A 12 -16.80 0.16 14.55
C ILE A 12 -15.73 0.15 13.45
N ALA A 13 -14.47 -0.08 13.82
CA ALA A 13 -13.38 -0.19 12.86
C ALA A 13 -13.55 -1.41 11.93
N GLN A 14 -14.02 -2.54 12.44
CA GLN A 14 -14.31 -3.73 11.64
C GLN A 14 -15.46 -3.49 10.66
N GLU A 15 -16.53 -2.82 11.08
CA GLU A 15 -17.62 -2.40 10.21
C GLU A 15 -17.15 -1.43 9.12
N ALA A 16 -16.32 -0.44 9.49
CA ALA A 16 -15.75 0.52 8.55
C ALA A 16 -14.86 -0.16 7.51
N LEU A 17 -13.98 -1.08 7.92
CA LEU A 17 -13.13 -1.83 7.00
C LEU A 17 -13.95 -2.76 6.10
N THR A 18 -14.98 -3.42 6.63
CA THR A 18 -15.92 -4.23 5.84
C THR A 18 -16.60 -3.39 4.76
N SER A 19 -17.12 -2.21 5.13
CA SER A 19 -17.71 -1.28 4.18
C SER A 19 -16.69 -0.83 3.13
N LEU A 20 -15.47 -0.52 3.54
CA LEU A 20 -14.42 -0.06 2.63
C LEU A 20 -14.01 -1.12 1.61
N VAL A 21 -13.89 -2.38 2.02
CA VAL A 21 -13.57 -3.49 1.11
C VAL A 21 -14.72 -3.74 0.12
N ASN A 22 -15.97 -3.59 0.57
CA ASN A 22 -17.15 -3.77 -0.28
C ASN A 22 -17.54 -2.50 -1.08
N ALA A 23 -16.87 -1.36 -0.84
CA ALA A 23 -17.17 -0.11 -1.55
C ALA A 23 -16.80 -0.15 -3.04
N ILE A 24 -15.87 -1.01 -3.41
CA ILE A 24 -15.39 -1.21 -4.78
C ILE A 24 -15.28 -2.71 -5.06
N GLU A 25 -14.57 -3.07 -6.13
CA GLU A 25 -14.27 -4.47 -6.44
C GLU A 25 -13.37 -5.05 -5.31
N PRO A 26 -13.80 -6.13 -4.62
CA PRO A 26 -13.11 -6.64 -3.43
C PRO A 26 -11.67 -7.09 -3.66
N GLY A 27 -11.36 -7.68 -4.82
CA GLY A 27 -10.00 -8.11 -5.14
C GLY A 27 -9.03 -6.93 -5.21
N LEU A 28 -9.46 -5.79 -5.76
CA LEU A 28 -8.68 -4.55 -5.75
C LEU A 28 -8.49 -4.04 -4.31
N ALA A 29 -9.59 -3.98 -3.54
CA ALA A 29 -9.55 -3.48 -2.16
C ALA A 29 -8.63 -4.33 -1.28
N LEU A 30 -8.73 -5.66 -1.38
CA LEU A 30 -7.90 -6.59 -0.64
C LEU A 30 -6.43 -6.54 -1.06
N THR A 31 -6.15 -6.35 -2.36
CA THR A 31 -4.76 -6.19 -2.86
C THR A 31 -4.11 -4.94 -2.27
N VAL A 32 -4.82 -3.81 -2.24
CA VAL A 32 -4.31 -2.57 -1.64
C VAL A 32 -4.15 -2.73 -0.13
N LEU A 33 -5.14 -3.30 0.55
CA LEU A 33 -5.09 -3.56 1.99
C LEU A 33 -3.89 -4.46 2.35
N ALA A 34 -3.67 -5.54 1.59
CA ALA A 34 -2.54 -6.44 1.83
C ALA A 34 -1.20 -5.72 1.72
N GLN A 35 -1.03 -4.79 0.75
CA GLN A 35 0.17 -3.96 0.67
C GLN A 35 0.34 -3.08 1.92
N LEU A 36 -0.74 -2.46 2.39
CA LEU A 36 -0.68 -1.65 3.60
C LEU A 36 -0.23 -2.50 4.80
N LEU A 37 -0.85 -3.65 4.99
CA LEU A 37 -0.53 -4.58 6.08
C LEU A 37 0.89 -5.17 5.96
N GLN A 38 1.39 -5.33 4.72
CA GLN A 38 2.75 -5.80 4.47
C GLN A 38 3.82 -4.82 4.95
N ALA A 39 3.55 -3.52 4.95
CA ALA A 39 4.56 -2.51 5.27
C ALA A 39 5.24 -2.76 6.65
N PRO A 40 4.52 -2.89 7.78
CA PRO A 40 5.13 -3.27 9.05
C PRO A 40 5.54 -4.76 9.12
N LEU A 41 4.79 -5.66 8.47
CA LEU A 41 5.08 -7.09 8.48
C LEU A 41 6.45 -7.41 7.87
N GLN A 42 6.86 -6.70 6.82
CA GLN A 42 8.10 -6.97 6.10
C GLN A 42 9.32 -7.04 7.02
N ARG A 43 9.37 -6.14 8.00
CA ARG A 43 10.46 -6.09 8.97
C ARG A 43 10.48 -7.33 9.86
N VAL A 44 9.33 -7.76 10.34
CA VAL A 44 9.18 -8.93 11.21
C VAL A 44 9.40 -10.22 10.42
N ALA A 45 8.89 -10.30 9.19
CA ALA A 45 9.06 -11.45 8.30
C ALA A 45 10.47 -11.57 7.69
N GLY A 46 11.29 -10.52 7.77
CA GLY A 46 12.65 -10.52 7.19
C GLY A 46 12.66 -10.49 5.66
N TRP A 47 11.57 -10.05 5.02
CA TRP A 47 11.49 -9.97 3.56
C TRP A 47 12.33 -8.81 3.03
N GLN A 48 12.85 -8.97 1.79
CA GLN A 48 13.76 -7.99 1.16
C GLN A 48 13.04 -7.40 -0.02
N GLY A 49 12.18 -7.25 -0.50
CA GLY A 49 11.60 -6.65 -1.70
C GLY A 49 10.45 -5.71 -1.39
N ARG A 50 10.40 -4.62 -2.11
CA ARG A 50 9.31 -3.66 -2.04
C ARG A 50 8.75 -3.42 -3.41
N TYR A 51 7.47 -3.16 -3.47
CA TYR A 51 6.78 -2.77 -4.70
C TYR A 51 5.82 -1.64 -4.40
N GLY A 52 5.46 -0.89 -5.45
CA GLY A 52 4.41 0.11 -5.38
C GLY A 52 3.09 -0.43 -5.91
N ILE A 53 1.99 0.18 -5.49
CA ILE A 53 0.69 0.04 -6.16
C ILE A 53 0.35 1.38 -6.81
N PHE A 54 -0.06 1.34 -8.07
CA PHE A 54 -0.58 2.48 -8.81
C PHE A 54 -2.05 2.24 -9.14
N ILE A 55 -2.92 3.07 -8.58
CA ILE A 55 -4.36 3.01 -8.81
C ILE A 55 -4.71 3.98 -9.94
N GLN A 56 -5.00 3.44 -11.11
CA GLN A 56 -5.37 4.18 -12.30
C GLN A 56 -6.90 4.39 -12.36
N GLY A 57 -7.33 5.58 -12.65
CA GLY A 57 -8.75 5.87 -12.92
C GLY A 57 -8.99 7.35 -13.18
N ARG A 58 -10.13 7.69 -13.74
CA ARG A 58 -10.49 9.05 -14.12
C ARG A 58 -10.59 9.98 -12.91
N THR A 59 -10.39 11.28 -13.11
CA THR A 59 -10.70 12.30 -12.09
C THR A 59 -12.16 12.17 -11.63
N GLY A 60 -12.37 12.31 -10.32
CA GLY A 60 -13.70 12.17 -9.70
C GLY A 60 -14.17 10.72 -9.49
N SER A 61 -13.32 9.72 -9.70
CA SER A 61 -13.65 8.31 -9.45
C SER A 61 -13.42 7.85 -8.00
N LEU A 62 -13.22 8.75 -7.05
CA LEU A 62 -13.05 8.46 -5.62
C LEU A 62 -11.77 7.69 -5.21
N LYS A 63 -10.80 7.53 -6.11
CA LYS A 63 -9.51 6.84 -5.81
C LYS A 63 -8.81 7.37 -4.57
N THR A 64 -8.62 8.70 -4.55
CA THR A 64 -7.93 9.38 -3.44
C THR A 64 -8.67 9.16 -2.13
N SER A 65 -9.99 9.34 -2.14
CA SER A 65 -10.84 9.12 -0.97
C SER A 65 -10.71 7.70 -0.43
N PHE A 66 -10.76 6.70 -1.31
CA PHE A 66 -10.59 5.30 -0.96
C PHE A 66 -9.20 5.05 -0.32
N CYS A 67 -8.13 5.52 -0.95
CA CYS A 67 -6.78 5.35 -0.44
C CYS A 67 -6.58 6.05 0.91
N GLN A 68 -7.04 7.29 1.06
CA GLN A 68 -6.93 8.03 2.33
C GLN A 68 -7.69 7.34 3.46
N THR A 69 -8.88 6.82 3.17
CA THR A 69 -9.67 6.08 4.17
C THR A 69 -8.92 4.81 4.62
N LEU A 70 -8.33 4.04 3.69
CA LEU A 70 -7.48 2.90 4.05
C LEU A 70 -6.25 3.30 4.87
N MET A 71 -5.61 4.41 4.55
CA MET A 71 -4.46 4.91 5.29
C MET A 71 -4.78 5.25 6.75
N CYS A 72 -6.05 5.47 7.11
CA CYS A 72 -6.49 5.68 8.47
C CYS A 72 -6.26 4.48 9.41
N LEU A 73 -5.91 3.31 8.89
CA LEU A 73 -5.35 2.19 9.68
C LEU A 73 -4.11 2.63 10.47
N TYR A 74 -3.34 3.59 9.97
CA TYR A 74 -2.12 4.11 10.62
C TYR A 74 -2.32 5.47 11.30
N GLY A 75 -3.55 5.94 11.39
CA GLY A 75 -3.93 7.14 12.11
C GLY A 75 -4.97 7.98 11.37
N PRO A 76 -5.89 8.62 12.12
CA PRO A 76 -7.02 9.36 11.53
C PRO A 76 -6.58 10.59 10.73
N ARG A 77 -5.40 11.14 11.01
CA ARG A 77 -4.84 12.28 10.28
C ARG A 77 -4.58 12.01 8.79
N PHE A 78 -4.47 10.75 8.37
CA PHE A 78 -4.34 10.43 6.95
C PHE A 78 -5.59 10.76 6.12
N ALA A 79 -6.73 11.03 6.77
CA ALA A 79 -7.91 11.58 6.09
C ALA A 79 -7.80 13.10 5.82
N GLU A 80 -6.84 13.80 6.46
CA GLU A 80 -6.70 15.25 6.33
C GLU A 80 -6.05 15.61 4.98
N PRO A 81 -6.63 16.59 4.23
CA PRO A 81 -6.11 16.96 2.91
C PRO A 81 -4.72 17.56 2.90
N ASP A 82 -4.28 18.18 4.01
CA ASP A 82 -2.97 18.83 4.15
C ASP A 82 -1.81 17.81 4.28
N LEU A 83 -2.10 16.57 4.66
CA LEU A 83 -1.12 15.47 4.67
C LEU A 83 -1.00 14.73 3.34
N LEU A 84 -1.86 15.03 2.38
CA LEU A 84 -1.86 14.38 1.08
C LEU A 84 -0.72 14.90 0.20
N LEU A 85 0.20 14.02 -0.17
CA LEU A 85 1.31 14.35 -1.06
C LEU A 85 0.84 14.32 -2.52
N LYS A 86 0.54 15.50 -3.09
CA LYS A 86 0.13 15.63 -4.49
C LYS A 86 1.32 15.85 -5.39
N TRP A 87 1.54 14.95 -6.34
CA TRP A 87 2.61 15.09 -7.32
C TRP A 87 2.39 16.32 -8.22
N GLY A 88 3.38 17.21 -8.25
CA GLY A 88 3.34 18.42 -9.10
C GLY A 88 2.42 19.56 -8.65
N GLU A 89 1.62 19.34 -7.61
CA GLU A 89 0.68 20.33 -7.07
C GLU A 89 0.97 20.70 -5.60
N GLY A 90 2.23 20.80 -5.23
CA GLY A 90 2.62 21.18 -3.86
C GLY A 90 3.70 20.30 -3.24
N ALA A 91 3.81 19.05 -3.65
CA ALA A 91 4.88 18.17 -3.20
C ALA A 91 6.01 18.11 -4.24
N THR A 92 7.18 18.62 -3.90
CA THR A 92 8.39 18.44 -4.71
C THR A 92 8.95 17.03 -4.52
N ARG A 93 9.74 16.56 -5.50
CA ARG A 93 10.46 15.28 -5.39
C ARG A 93 11.22 15.14 -4.06
N ASN A 94 11.94 16.21 -3.66
CA ASN A 94 12.71 16.19 -2.41
C ASN A 94 11.81 16.11 -1.17
N ALA A 95 10.65 16.76 -1.18
CA ALA A 95 9.68 16.68 -0.10
C ALA A 95 9.15 15.23 0.03
N ILE A 96 8.78 14.62 -1.09
CA ILE A 96 8.29 13.22 -1.10
C ILE A 96 9.39 12.26 -0.63
N MET A 97 10.65 12.42 -1.10
CA MET A 97 11.78 11.60 -0.62
C MET A 97 12.03 11.77 0.89
N SER A 98 11.88 13.00 1.40
CA SER A 98 12.00 13.26 2.83
C SER A 98 10.89 12.59 3.63
N MET A 99 9.66 12.62 3.14
CA MET A 99 8.53 11.93 3.78
C MET A 99 8.69 10.41 3.68
N ALA A 100 9.13 9.87 2.54
CA ALA A 100 9.42 8.46 2.36
C ALA A 100 10.46 7.94 3.37
N ALA A 101 11.52 8.74 3.62
CA ALA A 101 12.52 8.40 4.62
C ALA A 101 11.98 8.44 6.06
N ARG A 102 10.94 9.24 6.33
CA ARG A 102 10.29 9.35 7.65
C ARG A 102 9.18 8.32 7.85
N ALA A 103 8.56 7.88 6.77
CA ALA A 103 7.47 6.91 6.83
C ALA A 103 7.94 5.55 7.36
N HIS A 104 9.23 5.20 7.17
CA HIS A 104 9.78 3.90 7.57
C HIS A 104 8.80 2.76 7.22
N ASP A 105 8.63 1.77 7.99
CA ASP A 105 7.80 0.58 7.76
C ASP A 105 6.28 0.87 7.59
N LEU A 106 5.93 2.02 6.98
CA LEU A 106 4.56 2.42 6.67
C LEU A 106 4.35 2.62 5.17
N PRO A 107 3.10 2.54 4.69
CA PRO A 107 2.78 2.97 3.33
C PRO A 107 2.90 4.49 3.17
N LEU A 108 3.14 4.95 1.94
CA LEU A 108 3.21 6.36 1.58
C LEU A 108 2.27 6.65 0.41
N LEU A 109 1.21 7.41 0.66
CA LEU A 109 0.28 7.82 -0.39
C LEU A 109 0.82 9.01 -1.18
N ILE A 110 0.95 8.83 -2.51
CA ILE A 110 1.33 9.88 -3.47
C ILE A 110 0.19 10.01 -4.47
N ASP A 111 -0.51 11.13 -4.41
CA ASP A 111 -1.74 11.36 -5.15
C ASP A 111 -1.54 12.18 -6.41
N ASN A 112 -2.47 12.01 -7.35
CA ASN A 112 -2.70 12.88 -8.50
C ASN A 112 -1.54 12.95 -9.49
N TYR A 113 -0.92 11.80 -9.80
CA TYR A 113 0.05 11.78 -10.89
C TYR A 113 -0.59 12.20 -12.22
N LYS A 114 0.07 13.16 -12.88
CA LYS A 114 -0.25 13.61 -14.23
C LYS A 114 1.04 13.71 -15.06
N PRO A 115 1.07 13.24 -16.32
CA PRO A 115 2.29 13.18 -17.13
C PRO A 115 3.02 14.52 -17.32
N ASN A 116 2.27 15.62 -17.31
CA ASN A 116 2.77 16.96 -17.65
C ASN A 116 3.02 17.84 -16.41
N THR A 117 3.04 17.29 -15.21
CA THR A 117 3.25 18.04 -13.97
C THR A 117 4.52 17.58 -13.25
N GLY A 118 5.12 18.44 -12.45
CA GLY A 118 6.18 18.08 -11.50
C GLY A 118 7.49 17.53 -12.09
N GLY A 119 7.85 17.89 -13.33
CA GLY A 119 9.03 17.34 -14.02
C GLY A 119 8.71 16.17 -14.97
N GLY A 120 7.41 15.81 -15.06
CA GLY A 120 6.94 14.80 -15.99
C GLY A 120 7.09 13.35 -15.52
N GLY A 121 6.76 12.41 -16.42
CA GLY A 121 6.74 10.98 -16.14
C GLY A 121 8.11 10.42 -15.74
N ARG A 122 9.21 10.88 -16.34
CA ARG A 122 10.57 10.38 -16.03
C ARG A 122 10.98 10.69 -14.59
N ASP A 123 10.69 11.87 -14.11
CA ASP A 123 11.04 12.27 -12.74
C ASP A 123 10.20 11.51 -11.71
N PHE A 124 8.93 11.24 -12.02
CA PHE A 124 8.09 10.41 -11.18
C PHE A 124 8.59 8.96 -11.11
N VAL A 125 8.89 8.35 -12.25
CA VAL A 125 9.46 7.00 -12.32
C VAL A 125 10.78 6.92 -11.54
N ALA A 126 11.67 7.91 -11.72
CA ALA A 126 12.94 7.97 -10.98
C ALA A 126 12.72 8.14 -9.47
N LEU A 127 11.70 8.90 -9.05
CA LEU A 127 11.31 9.00 -7.65
C LEU A 127 10.89 7.64 -7.08
N ILE A 128 9.98 6.94 -7.77
CA ILE A 128 9.48 5.65 -7.32
C ILE A 128 10.59 4.60 -7.28
N HIS A 129 11.48 4.59 -8.26
CA HIS A 129 12.68 3.73 -8.23
C HIS A 129 13.52 3.98 -6.97
N ASN A 130 13.83 5.24 -6.66
CA ASN A 130 14.63 5.58 -5.49
C ASN A 130 13.95 5.12 -4.18
N ILE A 131 12.63 5.28 -4.07
CA ILE A 131 11.88 4.80 -2.91
C ILE A 131 11.98 3.28 -2.79
N LEU A 132 11.74 2.55 -3.88
CA LEU A 132 11.71 1.08 -3.89
C LEU A 132 13.11 0.45 -3.78
N GLU A 133 14.16 1.15 -4.19
CA GLU A 133 15.56 0.70 -4.04
C GLU A 133 16.18 1.04 -2.66
N GLY A 134 15.42 1.73 -1.80
CA GLY A 134 15.82 1.96 -0.42
C GLY A 134 16.46 3.31 -0.13
N GLY A 135 16.43 4.26 -1.06
CA GLY A 135 16.89 5.61 -0.83
C GLY A 135 17.77 6.19 -1.93
N GLU A 136 18.25 7.38 -1.71
CA GLU A 136 19.18 8.04 -2.63
C GLU A 136 20.58 7.43 -2.51
N LYS A 137 21.28 7.36 -3.65
CA LYS A 137 22.73 7.09 -3.66
C LYS A 137 23.43 8.18 -2.88
N ASP A 138 24.53 7.83 -2.22
CA ASP A 138 25.40 8.76 -1.52
C ASP A 138 25.72 9.97 -2.40
N ARG A 139 25.42 11.16 -1.90
CA ARG A 139 25.77 12.44 -2.54
C ARG A 139 26.72 13.20 -1.64
N LEU A 140 27.66 13.91 -2.26
CA LEU A 140 28.50 14.86 -1.54
C LEU A 140 27.66 16.09 -1.14
N ASN A 141 27.87 16.58 0.07
CA ASN A 141 27.34 17.88 0.48
C ASN A 141 28.20 19.02 -0.15
N ALA A 142 27.83 20.27 0.10
CA ALA A 142 28.57 21.43 -0.39
C ALA A 142 30.02 21.51 0.12
N SER A 143 30.36 20.79 1.19
CA SER A 143 31.69 20.63 1.76
C SER A 143 32.45 19.39 1.27
N SER A 144 31.94 18.71 0.22
CA SER A 144 32.54 17.48 -0.35
C SER A 144 32.60 16.29 0.62
N GLU A 145 31.78 16.31 1.68
CA GLU A 145 31.63 15.19 2.59
C GLU A 145 30.45 14.30 2.15
N LEU A 146 30.54 12.99 2.37
CA LEU A 146 29.45 12.06 2.13
C LEU A 146 28.25 12.42 3.01
N ARG A 147 27.15 12.82 2.39
CA ARG A 147 25.89 13.01 3.08
C ARG A 147 25.36 11.64 3.46
N GLN A 148 25.05 11.46 4.74
CA GLN A 148 24.48 10.19 5.20
C GLN A 148 23.22 9.88 4.39
N ALA A 149 23.25 8.80 3.61
CA ALA A 149 22.12 8.36 2.81
C ALA A 149 20.94 8.06 3.72
N LYS A 150 19.79 8.61 3.37
CA LYS A 150 18.55 8.30 4.09
C LYS A 150 18.05 6.93 3.60
N SER A 151 18.04 5.94 4.49
CA SER A 151 17.41 4.66 4.21
C SER A 151 15.89 4.83 4.12
N ILE A 152 15.29 4.29 3.07
CA ILE A 152 13.84 4.34 2.82
C ILE A 152 13.30 2.91 2.87
N HIS A 153 12.25 2.69 3.65
CA HIS A 153 11.62 1.38 3.84
C HIS A 153 10.11 1.42 3.64
N CYS A 154 9.56 2.51 3.10
CA CYS A 154 8.11 2.64 2.89
C CYS A 154 7.63 1.94 1.61
N PHE A 155 6.32 1.71 1.54
CA PHE A 155 5.61 1.17 0.39
C PHE A 155 4.82 2.29 -0.30
N PRO A 156 5.16 2.67 -1.55
CA PRO A 156 4.40 3.71 -2.25
C PRO A 156 3.05 3.17 -2.73
N LEU A 157 1.98 3.86 -2.33
CA LEU A 157 0.64 3.77 -2.86
C LEU A 157 0.39 5.02 -3.69
N MET A 158 0.09 4.87 -4.97
CA MET A 158 0.02 5.98 -5.89
C MET A 158 -1.33 6.03 -6.59
N THR A 159 -1.79 7.24 -6.92
CA THR A 159 -2.99 7.40 -7.74
C THR A 159 -2.72 8.32 -8.93
N GLY A 160 -3.45 8.11 -10.02
CA GLY A 160 -3.37 8.94 -11.22
C GLY A 160 -4.42 8.57 -12.27
N GLU A 161 -4.53 9.40 -13.30
CA GLU A 161 -5.37 9.08 -14.46
C GLU A 161 -4.61 8.24 -15.48
N ASP A 162 -3.38 8.63 -15.74
CA ASP A 162 -2.49 7.95 -16.68
C ASP A 162 -1.39 7.20 -15.93
N VAL A 163 -1.06 6.03 -16.42
CA VAL A 163 0.12 5.29 -15.93
C VAL A 163 1.37 5.99 -16.46
N PRO A 164 2.39 6.23 -15.61
CA PRO A 164 3.64 6.79 -16.10
C PRO A 164 4.25 5.93 -17.21
N ASP A 165 4.80 6.57 -18.24
CA ASP A 165 5.59 5.89 -19.27
C ASP A 165 6.79 5.22 -18.61
N GLN A 166 6.83 3.90 -18.62
CA GLN A 166 7.79 3.12 -17.87
C GLN A 166 8.53 2.15 -18.80
N ASP A 167 9.81 2.00 -18.54
CA ASP A 167 10.54 0.85 -19.07
C ASP A 167 10.08 -0.46 -18.39
N ALA A 168 10.40 -1.59 -19.00
CA ALA A 168 9.98 -2.90 -18.51
C ALA A 168 10.45 -3.19 -17.06
N ALA A 169 11.57 -2.61 -16.64
CA ALA A 169 12.10 -2.80 -15.29
C ALA A 169 11.31 -2.00 -14.25
N SER A 170 10.79 -0.84 -14.63
CA SER A 170 9.94 0.00 -13.79
C SER A 170 8.55 -0.58 -13.65
N VAL A 171 7.96 -1.05 -14.74
CA VAL A 171 6.66 -1.75 -14.75
C VAL A 171 6.65 -2.92 -13.76
N ALA A 172 7.73 -3.69 -13.71
CA ALA A 172 7.80 -4.85 -12.83
C ALA A 172 7.88 -4.53 -11.33
N ARG A 173 8.13 -3.26 -10.96
CA ARG A 173 8.17 -2.81 -9.56
C ARG A 173 6.85 -2.25 -9.05
N VAL A 174 5.88 -2.05 -9.93
CA VAL A 174 4.60 -1.41 -9.60
C VAL A 174 3.46 -2.28 -10.10
N LEU A 175 2.54 -2.63 -9.21
CA LEU A 175 1.27 -3.24 -9.60
C LEU A 175 0.30 -2.13 -10.01
N VAL A 176 -0.15 -2.16 -11.26
CA VAL A 176 -1.13 -1.20 -11.77
C VAL A 176 -2.52 -1.81 -11.64
N LEU A 177 -3.39 -1.13 -10.90
CA LEU A 177 -4.76 -1.55 -10.65
C LEU A 177 -5.73 -0.53 -11.27
N ALA A 178 -6.63 -0.99 -12.13
CA ALA A 178 -7.66 -0.14 -12.70
C ALA A 178 -8.79 0.07 -11.67
N PHE A 179 -9.09 1.31 -11.32
CA PHE A 179 -10.15 1.65 -10.38
C PHE A 179 -11.50 1.61 -11.07
N PRO A 180 -12.43 0.73 -10.67
CA PRO A 180 -13.62 0.42 -11.44
C PRO A 180 -14.76 1.42 -11.29
N TRP A 181 -14.60 2.47 -10.46
CA TRP A 181 -15.68 3.38 -10.13
C TRP A 181 -15.89 4.47 -11.18
N GLN A 182 -17.17 4.71 -11.54
CA GLN A 182 -17.53 5.75 -12.50
C GLN A 182 -17.48 7.14 -11.87
N PRO A 183 -16.83 8.13 -12.53
CA PRO A 183 -16.78 9.50 -12.05
C PRO A 183 -18.17 10.10 -11.82
N GLY A 184 -18.33 10.85 -10.73
CA GLY A 184 -19.58 11.53 -10.39
C GLY A 184 -20.69 10.63 -9.84
N THR A 185 -20.46 9.32 -9.71
CA THR A 185 -21.41 8.41 -9.08
C THR A 185 -21.21 8.40 -7.56
N PRO A 186 -22.23 8.68 -6.75
CA PRO A 186 -22.13 8.54 -5.29
C PRO A 186 -21.80 7.10 -4.88
N ASN A 187 -21.02 6.95 -3.84
CA ASN A 187 -20.70 5.65 -3.23
C ASN A 187 -21.04 5.70 -1.73
N GLU A 188 -22.25 5.31 -1.40
CA GLU A 188 -22.75 5.35 -0.03
C GLU A 188 -21.94 4.43 0.90
N THR A 189 -21.50 3.29 0.39
CA THR A 189 -20.67 2.34 1.15
C THR A 189 -19.31 2.93 1.50
N LEU A 190 -18.69 3.65 0.57
CA LEU A 190 -17.45 4.39 0.83
C LEU A 190 -17.69 5.55 1.81
N ALA A 191 -18.79 6.30 1.64
CA ALA A 191 -19.16 7.40 2.55
C ALA A 191 -19.33 6.88 3.98
N HIS A 192 -20.02 5.76 4.15
CA HIS A 192 -20.17 5.10 5.46
C HIS A 192 -18.83 4.72 6.10
N ALA A 193 -17.88 4.21 5.30
CA ALA A 193 -16.53 3.92 5.78
C ALA A 193 -15.75 5.18 6.17
N GLN A 194 -15.90 6.27 5.39
CA GLN A 194 -15.24 7.55 5.65
C GLN A 194 -15.71 8.21 6.95
N GLU A 195 -17.02 8.19 7.23
CA GLU A 195 -17.59 8.71 8.48
C GLU A 195 -17.00 8.03 9.72
N ARG A 196 -16.56 6.78 9.59
CA ARG A 196 -15.99 5.95 10.65
C ARG A 196 -14.49 5.79 10.57
N SER A 197 -13.84 6.48 9.64
CA SER A 197 -12.41 6.29 9.32
C SER A 197 -11.48 6.51 10.52
N GLN A 198 -11.86 7.38 11.46
CA GLN A 198 -11.10 7.63 12.68
C GLN A 198 -10.94 6.37 13.57
N HIS A 199 -11.86 5.41 13.47
CA HIS A 199 -11.80 4.18 14.25
C HIS A 199 -10.88 3.12 13.61
N LEU A 200 -10.56 3.22 12.31
CA LEU A 200 -9.70 2.24 11.61
C LEU A 200 -8.33 2.07 12.27
N GLN A 201 -7.84 3.10 12.94
CA GLN A 201 -6.62 3.03 13.71
C GLN A 201 -6.66 1.94 14.79
N ALA A 202 -7.82 1.56 15.32
CA ALA A 202 -7.92 0.47 16.28
C ALA A 202 -7.53 -0.89 15.66
N LEU A 203 -7.89 -1.12 14.39
CA LEU A 203 -7.44 -2.31 13.64
C LEU A 203 -5.94 -2.25 13.33
N GLY A 204 -5.43 -1.07 12.94
CA GLY A 204 -4.00 -0.89 12.69
C GLY A 204 -3.17 -1.13 13.96
N SER A 205 -3.61 -0.62 15.11
CA SER A 205 -2.96 -0.88 16.41
C SER A 205 -3.00 -2.37 16.75
N ALA A 206 -4.17 -3.01 16.66
CA ALA A 206 -4.29 -4.44 16.91
C ALA A 206 -3.40 -5.29 15.98
N TRP A 207 -3.20 -4.86 14.72
CA TRP A 207 -2.27 -5.49 13.79
C TRP A 207 -0.82 -5.35 14.25
N ILE A 208 -0.38 -4.16 14.64
CA ILE A 208 0.98 -3.92 15.13
C ILE A 208 1.24 -4.70 16.42
N ASP A 209 0.32 -4.64 17.39
CA ASP A 209 0.44 -5.38 18.66
C ASP A 209 0.56 -6.88 18.40
N TRP A 210 -0.23 -7.42 17.45
CA TRP A 210 -0.18 -8.82 17.07
C TRP A 210 1.16 -9.20 16.42
N LEU A 211 1.73 -8.32 15.58
CA LEU A 211 3.04 -8.54 14.96
C LEU A 211 4.20 -8.51 15.97
N GLU A 212 4.08 -7.68 17.01
CA GLU A 212 5.11 -7.54 18.04
C GLU A 212 5.04 -8.64 19.10
N ASP A 213 3.93 -9.36 19.19
CA ASP A 213 3.80 -10.47 20.12
C ASP A 213 4.64 -11.67 19.66
N THR A 214 5.64 -12.01 20.46
CA THR A 214 6.55 -13.13 20.19
C THR A 214 5.86 -14.49 20.05
N ALA A 215 4.67 -14.65 20.62
CA ALA A 215 3.86 -15.85 20.45
C ALA A 215 3.47 -16.11 18.99
N ASN A 216 3.35 -15.05 18.18
CA ASN A 216 2.98 -15.12 16.79
C ASN A 216 4.18 -15.30 15.83
N ALA A 217 5.40 -15.17 16.33
CA ALA A 217 6.63 -15.27 15.51
C ALA A 217 6.72 -16.58 14.72
N GLY A 218 6.23 -17.68 15.31
CA GLY A 218 6.23 -19.01 14.68
C GLY A 218 5.38 -19.03 13.40
N VAL A 219 4.15 -18.57 13.47
CA VAL A 219 3.22 -18.54 12.33
C VAL A 219 3.67 -17.55 11.26
N ILE A 220 4.18 -16.40 11.66
CA ILE A 220 4.75 -15.41 10.72
C ILE A 220 5.91 -16.03 9.95
N LYS A 221 6.85 -16.69 10.64
CA LYS A 221 8.02 -17.32 10.03
C LYS A 221 7.63 -18.48 9.09
N GLU A 222 6.65 -19.29 9.47
CA GLU A 222 6.15 -20.38 8.65
C GLU A 222 5.58 -19.88 7.32
N ILE A 223 4.68 -18.88 7.38
CA ILE A 223 4.07 -18.29 6.18
C ILE A 223 5.14 -17.56 5.37
N ALA A 224 5.99 -16.75 6.00
CA ALA A 224 7.06 -16.03 5.33
C ALA A 224 8.04 -16.97 4.61
N GLY A 225 8.29 -18.16 5.16
CA GLY A 225 9.13 -19.18 4.54
C GLY A 225 8.60 -19.71 3.21
N GLN A 226 7.33 -19.51 2.91
CA GLN A 226 6.72 -19.93 1.65
C GLN A 226 6.96 -18.95 0.47
N LEU A 227 7.57 -17.78 0.73
CA LEU A 227 7.72 -16.72 -0.27
C LEU A 227 8.33 -17.21 -1.59
N TRP A 228 9.41 -17.98 -1.52
CA TRP A 228 10.07 -18.51 -2.71
C TRP A 228 9.19 -19.50 -3.50
N GLN A 229 8.46 -20.35 -2.80
CA GLN A 229 7.55 -21.32 -3.42
C GLN A 229 6.39 -20.61 -4.12
N ARG A 230 5.79 -19.62 -3.46
CA ARG A 230 4.69 -18.81 -4.03
C ARG A 230 5.15 -17.97 -5.21
N GLN A 231 6.34 -17.39 -5.13
CA GLN A 231 6.92 -16.68 -6.26
C GLN A 231 7.08 -17.59 -7.50
N ARG A 232 7.50 -18.83 -7.32
CA ARG A 232 7.62 -19.78 -8.43
C ARG A 232 6.24 -20.16 -9.02
N ALA A 233 5.23 -20.35 -8.18
CA ALA A 233 3.87 -20.62 -8.63
C ALA A 233 3.34 -19.45 -9.48
N TRP A 234 3.41 -18.22 -8.98
CA TRP A 234 3.02 -17.03 -9.74
C TRP A 234 3.83 -16.86 -11.04
N ALA A 235 5.14 -17.12 -11.03
CA ALA A 235 5.95 -17.05 -12.24
C ALA A 235 5.49 -18.04 -13.30
N THR A 236 5.03 -19.22 -12.90
CA THR A 236 4.46 -20.22 -13.84
C THR A 236 3.14 -19.75 -14.42
N GLU A 237 2.26 -19.18 -13.62
CA GLU A 237 0.99 -18.61 -14.09
C GLU A 237 1.21 -17.44 -15.05
N LEU A 238 2.12 -16.52 -14.72
CA LEU A 238 2.42 -15.35 -15.54
C LEU A 238 3.07 -15.71 -16.87
N THR A 239 3.85 -16.79 -16.97
CA THR A 239 4.43 -17.26 -18.24
C THR A 239 3.40 -17.79 -19.21
N GLY A 240 2.23 -18.23 -18.73
CA GLY A 240 1.08 -18.59 -19.55
C GLY A 240 0.44 -17.40 -20.30
N TYR A 241 0.60 -16.19 -19.80
CA TYR A 241 0.21 -14.97 -20.49
C TYR A 241 1.31 -14.58 -21.49
N LYS A 242 1.05 -14.73 -22.78
CA LYS A 242 1.96 -14.52 -23.92
C LYS A 242 2.52 -13.10 -24.11
N THR A 243 2.55 -12.31 -23.12
CA THR A 243 3.15 -10.96 -23.15
C THR A 243 4.56 -11.06 -22.62
N GLY A 244 5.56 -10.79 -23.45
CA GLY A 244 6.98 -10.78 -23.10
C GLY A 244 7.31 -9.95 -21.87
N MET A 245 6.88 -10.42 -20.71
CA MET A 245 7.20 -9.81 -19.41
C MET A 245 8.69 -9.99 -19.14
N ALA A 246 9.49 -9.03 -19.55
CA ALA A 246 10.93 -8.99 -19.28
C ALA A 246 11.28 -9.09 -17.77
N ASN A 247 10.28 -9.02 -16.88
CA ASN A 247 10.44 -9.04 -15.44
C ASN A 247 9.38 -9.89 -14.71
N ALA A 248 8.89 -10.95 -15.34
CA ALA A 248 7.85 -11.82 -14.77
C ALA A 248 8.18 -12.32 -13.35
N LEU A 249 9.44 -12.65 -13.07
CA LEU A 249 9.88 -13.08 -11.74
C LEU A 249 9.73 -11.98 -10.68
N ARG A 250 9.88 -10.71 -11.03
CA ARG A 250 9.71 -9.60 -10.09
C ARG A 250 8.23 -9.34 -9.81
N VAL A 251 7.39 -9.36 -10.85
CA VAL A 251 5.93 -9.27 -10.68
C VAL A 251 5.43 -10.44 -9.84
N ALA A 252 5.92 -11.66 -10.10
CA ALA A 252 5.61 -12.84 -9.31
C ALA A 252 6.00 -12.69 -7.84
N ALA A 253 7.15 -12.07 -7.55
CA ALA A 253 7.58 -11.79 -6.18
C ALA A 253 6.65 -10.78 -5.49
N ASN A 254 6.21 -9.74 -6.20
CA ASN A 254 5.27 -8.76 -5.66
C ASN A 254 3.92 -9.41 -5.31
N LEU A 255 3.38 -10.22 -6.22
CA LEU A 255 2.12 -10.93 -6.00
C LEU A 255 2.24 -11.95 -4.86
N ALA A 256 3.32 -12.72 -4.81
CA ALA A 256 3.55 -13.68 -3.75
C ALA A 256 3.65 -13.01 -2.37
N SER A 257 4.38 -11.90 -2.27
CA SER A 257 4.50 -11.17 -1.01
C SER A 257 3.18 -10.53 -0.57
N ASN A 258 2.38 -10.02 -1.53
CA ASN A 258 1.04 -9.49 -1.27
C ASN A 258 0.10 -10.59 -0.75
N GLU A 259 0.07 -11.74 -1.42
CA GLU A 259 -0.72 -12.91 -1.00
C GLU A 259 -0.34 -13.39 0.40
N LEU A 260 0.96 -13.55 0.67
CA LEU A 260 1.41 -14.02 1.97
C LEU A 260 1.16 -13.00 3.09
N ALA A 261 1.25 -11.69 2.79
CA ALA A 261 0.86 -10.66 3.75
C ALA A 261 -0.63 -10.77 4.13
N PHE A 262 -1.48 -11.03 3.15
CA PHE A 262 -2.90 -11.30 3.40
C PHE A 262 -3.08 -12.57 4.24
N GLN A 263 -2.38 -13.66 3.93
CA GLN A 263 -2.44 -14.90 4.71
C GLN A 263 -2.01 -14.69 6.16
N VAL A 264 -0.94 -13.94 6.42
CA VAL A 264 -0.52 -13.61 7.79
C VAL A 264 -1.62 -12.80 8.50
N ALA A 265 -2.24 -11.83 7.82
CA ALA A 265 -3.30 -11.02 8.39
C ALA A 265 -4.53 -11.82 8.82
N LEU A 266 -4.83 -12.95 8.17
CA LEU A 266 -5.89 -13.87 8.58
C LEU A 266 -5.65 -14.55 9.93
N HIS A 267 -4.42 -14.54 10.44
CA HIS A 267 -4.10 -15.05 11.77
C HIS A 267 -4.22 -13.98 12.87
N CYS A 268 -4.32 -12.69 12.51
CA CYS A 268 -4.64 -11.63 13.46
C CYS A 268 -6.15 -11.62 13.74
N PRO A 269 -6.62 -11.92 14.97
CA PRO A 269 -8.05 -12.07 15.24
C PRO A 269 -8.89 -10.86 14.87
N ALA A 270 -8.36 -9.65 15.09
CA ALA A 270 -9.04 -8.40 14.78
C ALA A 270 -9.30 -8.22 13.28
N LEU A 271 -8.32 -8.58 12.44
CA LEU A 271 -8.42 -8.54 10.97
C LEU A 271 -9.18 -9.72 10.41
N ALA A 272 -8.97 -10.92 10.94
CA ALA A 272 -9.66 -12.15 10.51
C ALA A 272 -11.17 -12.03 10.58
N ALA A 273 -11.71 -11.34 11.57
CA ALA A 273 -13.14 -11.09 11.72
C ALA A 273 -13.76 -10.35 10.51
N VAL A 274 -12.97 -9.53 9.81
CA VAL A 274 -13.38 -8.83 8.58
C VAL A 274 -13.02 -9.62 7.33
N LEU A 275 -11.79 -10.13 7.27
CA LEU A 275 -11.23 -10.68 6.04
C LEU A 275 -11.74 -12.07 5.69
N LEU A 276 -12.02 -12.93 6.68
CA LEU A 276 -12.52 -14.28 6.42
C LEU A 276 -13.90 -14.30 5.75
N PRO A 277 -14.91 -13.50 6.19
CA PRO A 277 -16.20 -13.42 5.51
C PRO A 277 -16.08 -12.92 4.06
N VAL A 278 -15.22 -11.93 3.81
CA VAL A 278 -15.00 -11.39 2.46
C VAL A 278 -14.32 -12.43 1.57
N ALA A 279 -13.26 -13.08 2.06
CA ALA A 279 -12.56 -14.12 1.31
C ALA A 279 -13.49 -15.31 0.96
N ALA A 280 -14.34 -15.74 1.88
CA ALA A 280 -15.29 -16.83 1.65
C ALA A 280 -16.39 -16.49 0.62
N HIS A 281 -16.69 -15.21 0.42
CA HIS A 281 -17.73 -14.77 -0.52
C HIS A 281 -17.23 -14.70 -1.97
N HIS A 282 -15.89 -14.67 -2.16
CA HIS A 282 -15.22 -14.46 -3.45
C HIS A 282 -14.32 -15.65 -3.87
N ALA A 283 -14.28 -16.73 -3.08
CA ALA A 283 -13.63 -18.00 -3.43
C ALA A 283 -14.57 -18.91 -4.24
#